data_5b5b7504e2bcc3ec3c790f378e005116
#
_entry.id   5b5b7504e2bcc3ec3c790f378e005116
#
_cell.length_a   1.000
_cell.length_b   1.000
_cell.length_c   1.000
_cell.angle_alpha   90.00
_cell.angle_beta   90.00
_cell.angle_gamma   90.00
#
_symmetry.space_group_name_H-M   'P 1'
#
loop_
_entity.id
_entity.type
_entity.pdbx_description
1 polymer ?
#
loop_
_entity_poly.entity_id
_entity_poly.type
_entity_poly.pdbx_seq_one_letter_code
_entity_poly.pdbx_strand_id
1 'polypeptide(L)'
;MTKTLVHISDLHFGDPKGVLNRDDVARVVRALLQTAGPGALLLLSGDISFKGEEQGYAEASEALSQAVNDVGFPRNQIVVCPGNHDVVVSAPGGSPFSAFDAWSANLRGDKRCTFSGDHSCRRVTFPEADFLVINTAYHADLEYGFVDLPKMESVLAEMGMMPVSGQPRIALLHHHLIPFARNDHSTTRNAYAVLSALVRHGFALVLHGHQHALLELGIGDGSLKICGVGSFRYVTPGFVNGASIYRFDEKGQVSTQHYAISKDAPGFLRAFTDF
;
A
#
# COMPACT_ATOMS: atom_id res chain seq x y z
N MET A 1 6.24 -18.06 14.17
CA MET A 1 6.85 -16.71 14.02
C MET A 1 5.76 -15.72 13.67
N THR A 2 5.69 -14.60 14.39
CA THR A 2 4.71 -13.54 14.13
C THR A 2 5.05 -12.87 12.79
N LYS A 3 4.08 -12.78 11.89
CA LYS A 3 4.24 -12.11 10.60
C LYS A 3 3.86 -10.66 10.74
N THR A 4 4.78 -9.75 10.44
CA THR A 4 4.60 -8.32 10.66
C THR A 4 4.62 -7.57 9.34
N LEU A 5 3.65 -6.66 9.17
CA LEU A 5 3.53 -5.80 7.99
C LEU A 5 3.57 -4.34 8.46
N VAL A 6 4.38 -3.52 7.84
CA VAL A 6 4.38 -2.06 7.99
C VAL A 6 3.68 -1.48 6.78
N HIS A 7 2.62 -0.70 6.96
CA HIS A 7 1.83 -0.12 5.89
C HIS A 7 1.87 1.40 5.94
N ILE A 8 2.29 1.99 4.84
CA ILE A 8 2.30 3.44 4.59
C ILE A 8 1.69 3.71 3.22
N SER A 9 1.17 4.91 3.00
CA SER A 9 0.55 5.33 1.74
C SER A 9 0.65 6.83 1.53
N ASP A 10 0.39 7.27 0.32
CA ASP A 10 0.19 8.70 0.01
C ASP A 10 1.39 9.57 0.43
N LEU A 11 2.56 9.21 -0.08
CA LEU A 11 3.82 9.94 0.15
C LEU A 11 3.83 11.28 -0.59
N HIS A 12 3.25 11.37 -1.78
CA HIS A 12 3.11 12.56 -2.60
C HIS A 12 4.39 13.41 -2.65
N PHE A 13 5.55 12.78 -2.86
CA PHE A 13 6.79 13.54 -3.06
C PHE A 13 6.66 14.45 -4.29
N GLY A 14 7.17 15.68 -4.17
CA GLY A 14 6.96 16.75 -5.15
C GLY A 14 5.75 17.65 -4.84
N ASP A 15 4.78 17.23 -4.02
CA ASP A 15 3.67 18.10 -3.60
C ASP A 15 4.14 19.10 -2.53
N PRO A 16 3.90 20.43 -2.74
CA PRO A 16 4.25 21.46 -1.77
C PRO A 16 3.47 21.38 -0.45
N LYS A 17 2.34 20.67 -0.41
CA LYS A 17 1.57 20.43 0.80
C LYS A 17 2.13 19.32 1.70
N GLY A 18 3.22 18.69 1.31
CA GLY A 18 3.87 17.67 2.13
C GLY A 18 4.50 18.28 3.39
N VAL A 19 4.12 17.78 4.57
CA VAL A 19 4.60 18.27 5.87
C VAL A 19 5.92 17.66 6.33
N LEU A 20 6.26 16.49 5.84
CA LEU A 20 7.54 15.84 6.10
C LEU A 20 8.50 16.08 4.94
N ASN A 21 9.71 16.50 5.25
CA ASN A 21 10.78 16.50 4.28
C ASN A 21 11.35 15.09 4.09
N ARG A 22 12.29 14.92 3.18
CA ARG A 22 12.93 13.64 2.86
C ARG A 22 13.53 12.95 4.09
N ASP A 23 14.28 13.71 4.90
CA ASP A 23 14.97 13.17 6.07
C ASP A 23 13.97 12.78 7.19
N ASP A 24 12.87 13.54 7.33
CA ASP A 24 11.77 13.20 8.23
C ASP A 24 11.12 11.88 7.81
N VAL A 25 10.84 11.68 6.51
CA VAL A 25 10.30 10.42 5.99
C VAL A 25 11.23 9.26 6.28
N ALA A 26 12.54 9.41 5.99
CA ALA A 26 13.52 8.38 6.27
C ALA A 26 13.55 8.02 7.77
N ARG A 27 13.50 9.02 8.65
CA ARG A 27 13.45 8.84 10.11
C ARG A 27 12.23 8.04 10.56
N VAL A 28 11.04 8.42 10.08
CA VAL A 28 9.78 7.77 10.46
C VAL A 28 9.73 6.34 9.95
N VAL A 29 10.09 6.10 8.69
CA VAL A 29 10.12 4.74 8.11
C VAL A 29 11.11 3.87 8.87
N ARG A 30 12.31 4.37 9.19
CA ARG A 30 13.28 3.66 10.02
C ARG A 30 12.69 3.27 11.38
N ALA A 31 12.04 4.20 12.06
CA ALA A 31 11.44 3.94 13.38
C ALA A 31 10.33 2.88 13.29
N LEU A 32 9.50 2.91 12.24
CA LEU A 32 8.48 1.88 11.99
C LEU A 32 9.10 0.51 11.76
N LEU A 33 10.15 0.41 10.94
CA LEU A 33 10.85 -0.85 10.66
C LEU A 33 11.52 -1.42 11.92
N GLN A 34 12.11 -0.57 12.76
CA GLN A 34 12.67 -0.98 14.05
C GLN A 34 11.57 -1.49 14.99
N THR A 35 10.41 -0.82 15.05
CA THR A 35 9.25 -1.24 15.85
C THR A 35 8.63 -2.54 15.36
N ALA A 36 8.63 -2.76 14.05
CA ALA A 36 8.12 -3.98 13.42
C ALA A 36 9.03 -5.18 13.67
N GLY A 37 10.34 -4.95 13.75
CA GLY A 37 11.35 -5.97 13.98
C GLY A 37 11.79 -6.72 12.71
N PRO A 38 12.71 -7.67 12.86
CA PRO A 38 13.26 -8.41 11.75
C PRO A 38 12.20 -9.30 11.07
N GLY A 39 12.32 -9.47 9.74
CA GLY A 39 11.38 -10.27 8.94
C GLY A 39 10.04 -9.55 8.65
N ALA A 40 9.91 -8.26 8.97
CA ALA A 40 8.77 -7.47 8.57
C ALA A 40 8.75 -7.24 7.06
N LEU A 41 7.56 -7.00 6.48
CA LEU A 41 7.39 -6.53 5.12
C LEU A 41 6.97 -5.06 5.14
N LEU A 42 7.50 -4.23 4.24
CA LEU A 42 7.12 -2.83 4.07
C LEU A 42 6.18 -2.70 2.88
N LEU A 43 4.99 -2.18 3.12
CA LEU A 43 3.91 -2.07 2.13
C LEU A 43 3.64 -0.59 1.82
N LEU A 44 3.63 -0.23 0.54
CA LEU A 44 3.30 1.10 0.06
C LEU A 44 2.08 1.01 -0.87
N SER A 45 0.96 1.57 -0.44
CA SER A 45 -0.30 1.49 -1.19
C SER A 45 -0.57 2.69 -2.09
N GLY A 46 0.46 3.14 -2.84
CA GLY A 46 0.33 4.11 -3.92
C GLY A 46 0.56 5.56 -3.55
N ASP A 47 0.44 6.42 -4.56
CA ASP A 47 0.67 7.85 -4.51
C ASP A 47 2.05 8.21 -3.95
N ILE A 48 3.07 7.63 -4.58
CA ILE A 48 4.47 7.82 -4.21
C ILE A 48 4.97 9.19 -4.65
N SER A 49 4.72 9.53 -5.93
CA SER A 49 5.08 10.82 -6.53
C SER A 49 3.83 11.63 -6.84
N PHE A 50 3.90 12.94 -6.70
CA PHE A 50 2.85 13.83 -7.14
C PHE A 50 2.88 13.95 -8.67
N LYS A 51 1.79 13.58 -9.35
CA LYS A 51 1.64 13.57 -10.82
C LYS A 51 2.63 12.69 -11.59
N GLY A 52 3.20 11.68 -10.94
CA GLY A 52 4.17 10.79 -11.58
C GLY A 52 5.49 11.47 -11.96
N GLU A 53 5.83 12.61 -11.33
CA GLU A 53 7.02 13.38 -11.65
C GLU A 53 8.30 12.64 -11.22
N GLU A 54 9.32 12.66 -12.10
CA GLU A 54 10.61 11.99 -11.85
C GLU A 54 11.30 12.50 -10.58
N GLN A 55 11.22 13.81 -10.31
CA GLN A 55 11.79 14.38 -9.09
C GLN A 55 11.15 13.79 -7.83
N GLY A 56 9.83 13.61 -7.82
CA GLY A 56 9.14 13.00 -6.69
C GLY A 56 9.61 11.57 -6.44
N TYR A 57 9.79 10.78 -7.49
CA TYR A 57 10.35 9.44 -7.39
C TYR A 57 11.81 9.42 -6.92
N ALA A 58 12.63 10.39 -7.35
CA ALA A 58 14.00 10.52 -6.88
C ALA A 58 14.06 10.80 -5.37
N GLU A 59 13.27 11.76 -4.89
CA GLU A 59 13.17 12.09 -3.46
C GLU A 59 12.65 10.89 -2.63
N ALA A 60 11.64 10.18 -3.14
CA ALA A 60 11.11 8.96 -2.51
C ALA A 60 12.19 7.88 -2.42
N SER A 61 12.97 7.68 -3.51
CA SER A 61 14.06 6.70 -3.53
C SER A 61 15.14 7.01 -2.50
N GLU A 62 15.54 8.28 -2.38
CA GLU A 62 16.54 8.70 -1.40
C GLU A 62 16.04 8.44 0.03
N ALA A 63 14.82 8.90 0.37
CA ALA A 63 14.25 8.73 1.70
C ALA A 63 14.09 7.25 2.09
N LEU A 64 13.48 6.45 1.22
CA LEU A 64 13.23 5.04 1.50
C LEU A 64 14.53 4.22 1.51
N SER A 65 15.46 4.49 0.57
CA SER A 65 16.75 3.81 0.55
C SER A 65 17.58 4.11 1.79
N GLN A 66 17.58 5.35 2.25
CA GLN A 66 18.24 5.72 3.51
C GLN A 66 17.64 4.93 4.68
N ALA A 67 16.29 4.95 4.82
CA ALA A 67 15.62 4.26 5.92
C ALA A 67 15.92 2.76 5.96
N VAL A 68 15.81 2.07 4.80
CA VAL A 68 16.03 0.62 4.75
C VAL A 68 17.50 0.23 4.94
N ASN A 69 18.43 1.03 4.40
CA ASN A 69 19.86 0.80 4.58
C ASN A 69 20.28 0.99 6.06
N ASP A 70 19.76 2.02 6.74
CA ASP A 70 20.10 2.31 8.14
C ASP A 70 19.74 1.16 9.10
N VAL A 71 18.77 0.31 8.74
CA VAL A 71 18.37 -0.85 9.57
C VAL A 71 18.71 -2.20 8.92
N GLY A 72 19.39 -2.21 7.79
CA GLY A 72 19.73 -3.45 7.07
C GLY A 72 18.50 -4.19 6.54
N PHE A 73 17.41 -3.46 6.21
CA PHE A 73 16.16 -4.05 5.73
C PHE A 73 16.30 -4.52 4.27
N PRO A 74 15.93 -5.77 3.95
CA PRO A 74 16.05 -6.29 2.59
C PRO A 74 15.09 -5.59 1.63
N ARG A 75 15.59 -4.94 0.58
CA ARG A 75 14.79 -4.18 -0.38
C ARG A 75 13.73 -5.02 -1.09
N ASN A 76 13.98 -6.29 -1.33
CA ASN A 76 13.01 -7.21 -1.91
C ASN A 76 11.84 -7.57 -0.98
N GLN A 77 11.86 -7.15 0.29
CA GLN A 77 10.75 -7.22 1.25
C GLN A 77 9.83 -5.98 1.19
N ILE A 78 10.02 -5.09 0.26
CA ILE A 78 9.10 -3.98 -0.02
C ILE A 78 8.05 -4.46 -1.03
N VAL A 79 6.76 -4.18 -0.80
CA VAL A 79 5.67 -4.42 -1.75
C VAL A 79 5.00 -3.10 -2.06
N VAL A 80 4.83 -2.79 -3.33
CA VAL A 80 4.24 -1.51 -3.72
C VAL A 80 3.19 -1.68 -4.81
N CYS A 81 2.13 -0.87 -4.80
CA CYS A 81 1.22 -0.67 -5.93
C CYS A 81 1.21 0.81 -6.32
N PRO A 82 0.86 1.17 -7.56
CA PRO A 82 0.68 2.56 -7.94
C PRO A 82 -0.66 3.11 -7.45
N GLY A 83 -0.71 4.44 -7.25
CA GLY A 83 -1.93 5.19 -7.04
C GLY A 83 -2.29 6.05 -8.26
N ASN A 84 -3.33 6.87 -8.13
CA ASN A 84 -3.77 7.75 -9.23
C ASN A 84 -2.80 8.91 -9.49
N HIS A 85 -2.06 9.37 -8.49
CA HIS A 85 -1.01 10.37 -8.68
C HIS A 85 0.29 9.78 -9.27
N ASP A 86 0.43 8.46 -9.36
CA ASP A 86 1.56 7.82 -10.04
C ASP A 86 1.32 7.66 -11.56
N VAL A 87 0.14 8.08 -12.06
CA VAL A 87 -0.23 8.02 -13.48
C VAL A 87 0.36 9.20 -14.25
N VAL A 88 1.09 8.93 -15.33
CA VAL A 88 1.55 9.93 -16.30
C VAL A 88 0.63 9.91 -17.53
N VAL A 89 -0.39 10.77 -17.54
CA VAL A 89 -1.44 10.79 -18.58
C VAL A 89 -0.89 11.10 -19.98
N SER A 90 0.23 11.81 -20.07
CA SER A 90 0.80 12.30 -21.34
C SER A 90 2.02 11.50 -21.82
N ALA A 91 2.18 10.25 -21.41
CA ALA A 91 3.32 9.44 -21.81
C ALA A 91 3.26 9.11 -23.32
N PRO A 92 4.03 9.79 -24.20
CA PRO A 92 3.97 9.57 -25.65
C PRO A 92 4.43 8.15 -25.97
N GLY A 93 3.50 7.29 -26.40
CA GLY A 93 3.79 5.92 -26.85
C GLY A 93 4.26 4.95 -25.75
N GLY A 94 4.20 5.35 -24.48
CA GLY A 94 4.57 4.55 -23.31
C GLY A 94 3.38 4.18 -22.42
N SER A 95 3.61 3.28 -21.48
CA SER A 95 2.63 3.00 -20.42
C SER A 95 2.56 4.18 -19.45
N PRO A 96 1.34 4.54 -18.96
CA PRO A 96 1.17 5.57 -17.92
C PRO A 96 1.94 5.27 -16.63
N PHE A 97 2.39 4.03 -16.43
CA PHE A 97 3.10 3.57 -15.23
C PHE A 97 4.61 3.37 -15.45
N SER A 98 5.17 3.76 -16.59
CA SER A 98 6.60 3.51 -16.89
C SER A 98 7.55 4.13 -15.86
N ALA A 99 7.26 5.36 -15.38
CA ALA A 99 8.05 6.03 -14.36
C ALA A 99 7.94 5.31 -13.00
N PHE A 100 6.73 4.93 -12.59
CA PHE A 100 6.50 4.13 -11.39
C PHE A 100 7.24 2.78 -11.46
N ASP A 101 7.16 2.08 -12.58
CA ASP A 101 7.81 0.77 -12.75
C ASP A 101 9.33 0.86 -12.67
N ALA A 102 9.92 1.89 -13.29
CA ALA A 102 11.35 2.15 -13.20
C ALA A 102 11.77 2.42 -11.75
N TRP A 103 11.00 3.26 -11.05
CA TRP A 103 11.21 3.56 -9.64
C TRP A 103 11.07 2.32 -8.75
N SER A 104 9.97 1.59 -8.89
CA SER A 104 9.69 0.38 -8.11
C SER A 104 10.77 -0.69 -8.29
N ALA A 105 11.18 -0.94 -9.55
CA ALA A 105 12.23 -1.91 -9.86
C ALA A 105 13.57 -1.51 -9.25
N ASN A 106 13.93 -0.23 -9.28
CA ASN A 106 15.15 0.31 -8.66
C ASN A 106 15.13 0.19 -7.14
N LEU A 107 14.03 0.60 -6.50
CA LEU A 107 13.90 0.56 -5.05
C LEU A 107 14.01 -0.88 -4.52
N ARG A 108 13.31 -1.80 -5.17
CA ARG A 108 13.22 -3.20 -4.76
C ARG A 108 14.43 -4.06 -5.18
N GLY A 109 15.06 -3.69 -6.30
CA GLY A 109 16.05 -4.54 -6.98
C GLY A 109 15.44 -5.69 -7.80
N ASP A 110 14.11 -5.69 -8.03
CA ASP A 110 13.38 -6.66 -8.86
C ASP A 110 12.14 -6.04 -9.52
N LYS A 111 11.51 -6.77 -10.47
CA LYS A 111 10.35 -6.30 -11.24
C LYS A 111 9.01 -6.91 -10.77
N ARG A 112 8.91 -7.46 -9.57
CA ARG A 112 7.68 -8.10 -9.09
C ARG A 112 6.52 -7.14 -8.88
N CYS A 113 6.80 -5.84 -8.69
CA CYS A 113 5.80 -4.77 -8.53
C CYS A 113 5.89 -3.76 -9.69
N THR A 114 5.80 -4.25 -10.95
CA THR A 114 5.73 -3.41 -12.16
C THR A 114 4.41 -3.66 -12.88
N PHE A 115 3.78 -2.61 -13.42
CA PHE A 115 2.39 -2.62 -13.89
C PHE A 115 2.20 -2.11 -15.31
N SER A 116 3.26 -1.78 -16.04
CA SER A 116 3.20 -1.44 -17.45
C SER A 116 2.77 -2.63 -18.31
N GLY A 117 2.19 -2.33 -19.46
CA GLY A 117 1.65 -3.34 -20.35
C GLY A 117 0.40 -4.00 -19.77
N ASP A 118 0.32 -5.31 -19.87
CA ASP A 118 -0.87 -6.11 -19.54
C ASP A 118 -0.90 -6.56 -18.04
N HIS A 119 -0.23 -5.84 -17.17
CA HIS A 119 0.03 -6.26 -15.79
C HIS A 119 -0.70 -5.40 -14.74
N SER A 120 -2.03 -5.31 -14.84
CA SER A 120 -2.85 -4.60 -13.84
C SER A 120 -2.93 -5.29 -12.47
N CYS A 121 -2.61 -6.59 -12.41
CA CYS A 121 -2.55 -7.36 -11.16
C CYS A 121 -1.27 -8.21 -11.10
N ARG A 122 -0.69 -8.34 -9.92
CA ARG A 122 0.53 -9.12 -9.66
C ARG A 122 0.38 -10.00 -8.43
N ARG A 123 0.92 -11.22 -8.49
CA ARG A 123 1.18 -12.03 -7.30
C ARG A 123 2.59 -11.79 -6.82
N VAL A 124 2.75 -11.50 -5.53
CA VAL A 124 4.05 -11.36 -4.86
C VAL A 124 4.06 -12.26 -3.62
N THR A 125 4.88 -13.30 -3.64
CA THR A 125 4.89 -14.32 -2.59
C THR A 125 6.12 -14.19 -1.72
N PHE A 126 5.93 -14.32 -0.41
CA PHE A 126 6.96 -14.44 0.62
C PHE A 126 6.63 -15.66 1.51
N PRO A 127 7.58 -16.19 2.27
CA PRO A 127 7.29 -17.21 3.28
C PRO A 127 6.25 -16.72 4.30
N GLU A 128 6.21 -15.42 4.56
CA GLU A 128 5.35 -14.77 5.56
C GLU A 128 3.93 -14.53 5.06
N ALA A 129 3.74 -14.24 3.75
CA ALA A 129 2.45 -13.86 3.19
C ALA A 129 2.41 -14.00 1.67
N ASP A 130 1.21 -14.19 1.11
CA ASP A 130 0.95 -14.23 -0.33
C ASP A 130 0.10 -13.01 -0.73
N PHE A 131 0.67 -12.14 -1.56
CA PHE A 131 0.04 -10.87 -1.95
C PHE A 131 -0.60 -10.95 -3.33
N LEU A 132 -1.79 -10.39 -3.42
CA LEU A 132 -2.38 -9.90 -4.65
C LEU A 132 -2.21 -8.37 -4.67
N VAL A 133 -1.32 -7.88 -5.53
CA VAL A 133 -1.07 -6.44 -5.69
C VAL A 133 -1.84 -5.95 -6.90
N ILE A 134 -2.74 -4.99 -6.68
CA ILE A 134 -3.71 -4.53 -7.69
C ILE A 134 -3.44 -3.07 -8.04
N ASN A 135 -3.21 -2.80 -9.31
CA ASN A 135 -3.21 -1.44 -9.85
C ASN A 135 -4.66 -1.00 -10.11
N THR A 136 -5.26 -0.29 -9.18
CA THR A 136 -6.62 0.23 -9.31
C THR A 136 -6.71 1.49 -10.17
N ALA A 137 -5.58 2.09 -10.55
CA ALA A 137 -5.49 3.24 -11.46
C ALA A 137 -5.14 2.83 -12.91
N TYR A 138 -5.17 1.53 -13.26
CA TYR A 138 -4.63 1.00 -14.53
C TYR A 138 -5.28 1.60 -15.79
N HIS A 139 -6.51 2.07 -15.71
CA HIS A 139 -7.24 2.72 -16.78
C HIS A 139 -6.94 4.22 -16.91
N ALA A 140 -5.94 4.70 -16.13
CA ALA A 140 -5.42 6.07 -16.15
C ALA A 140 -6.47 7.17 -15.82
N ASP A 141 -7.50 6.83 -15.04
CA ASP A 141 -8.36 7.82 -14.41
C ASP A 141 -7.65 8.41 -13.18
N LEU A 142 -7.82 9.70 -12.93
CA LEU A 142 -7.15 10.41 -11.84
C LEU A 142 -8.01 10.53 -10.58
N GLU A 143 -9.24 10.01 -10.59
CA GLU A 143 -10.20 10.20 -9.51
C GLU A 143 -10.66 8.88 -8.88
N TYR A 144 -11.18 7.93 -9.67
CA TYR A 144 -11.75 6.69 -9.16
C TYR A 144 -10.91 5.46 -9.50
N GLY A 145 -11.04 4.44 -8.67
CA GLY A 145 -10.44 3.14 -8.92
C GLY A 145 -11.29 2.24 -9.81
N PHE A 146 -10.63 1.38 -10.58
CA PHE A 146 -11.26 0.29 -11.29
C PHE A 146 -10.30 -0.91 -11.34
N VAL A 147 -10.80 -2.13 -11.16
CA VAL A 147 -9.99 -3.35 -11.20
C VAL A 147 -10.26 -4.11 -12.49
N ASP A 148 -9.21 -4.50 -13.19
CA ASP A 148 -9.25 -5.42 -14.32
C ASP A 148 -9.59 -6.84 -13.80
N LEU A 149 -10.89 -7.14 -13.73
CA LEU A 149 -11.37 -8.42 -13.19
C LEU A 149 -10.81 -9.63 -13.94
N PRO A 150 -10.75 -9.68 -15.28
CA PRO A 150 -10.15 -10.80 -15.99
C PRO A 150 -8.70 -11.07 -15.57
N LYS A 151 -7.88 -10.03 -15.41
CA LYS A 151 -6.50 -10.18 -14.93
C LYS A 151 -6.43 -10.59 -13.47
N MET A 152 -7.26 -10.00 -12.62
CA MET A 152 -7.38 -10.41 -11.22
C MET A 152 -7.76 -11.88 -11.09
N GLU A 153 -8.76 -12.36 -11.83
CA GLU A 153 -9.20 -13.76 -11.83
C GLU A 153 -8.09 -14.71 -12.32
N SER A 154 -7.32 -14.30 -13.34
CA SER A 154 -6.16 -15.09 -13.79
C SER A 154 -5.13 -15.26 -12.67
N VAL A 155 -4.78 -14.19 -11.97
CA VAL A 155 -3.84 -14.26 -10.84
C VAL A 155 -4.41 -15.07 -9.68
N LEU A 156 -5.71 -14.91 -9.37
CA LEU A 156 -6.39 -15.70 -8.34
C LEU A 156 -6.40 -17.20 -8.67
N ALA A 157 -6.56 -17.57 -9.94
CA ALA A 157 -6.47 -18.97 -10.38
C ALA A 157 -5.07 -19.56 -10.11
N GLU A 158 -4.01 -18.79 -10.33
CA GLU A 158 -2.63 -19.19 -10.00
C GLU A 158 -2.40 -19.31 -8.47
N MET A 159 -3.08 -18.50 -7.67
CA MET A 159 -3.06 -18.56 -6.20
C MET A 159 -3.83 -19.76 -5.65
N GLY A 160 -4.77 -20.31 -6.42
CA GLY A 160 -5.69 -21.37 -5.99
C GLY A 160 -6.82 -20.86 -5.09
N MET A 161 -7.80 -21.73 -4.77
CA MET A 161 -9.00 -21.30 -4.01
C MET A 161 -8.73 -20.94 -2.56
N MET A 162 -7.84 -21.67 -1.88
CA MET A 162 -7.58 -21.46 -0.46
C MET A 162 -6.11 -21.12 -0.21
N PRO A 163 -5.81 -20.31 0.82
CA PRO A 163 -4.44 -20.03 1.21
C PRO A 163 -3.70 -21.28 1.66
N VAL A 164 -2.40 -21.30 1.46
CA VAL A 164 -1.53 -22.31 2.07
C VAL A 164 -1.57 -22.13 3.59
N SER A 165 -1.67 -23.24 4.33
CA SER A 165 -1.73 -23.20 5.80
C SER A 165 -0.60 -22.34 6.38
N GLY A 166 -0.98 -21.40 7.22
CA GLY A 166 -0.05 -20.50 7.88
C GLY A 166 0.51 -19.37 7.00
N GLN A 167 0.03 -19.17 5.75
CA GLN A 167 0.44 -18.08 4.86
C GLN A 167 -0.79 -17.21 4.52
N PRO A 168 -1.04 -16.10 5.23
CA PRO A 168 -2.19 -15.25 4.95
C PRO A 168 -2.12 -14.63 3.56
N ARG A 169 -3.29 -14.52 2.92
CA ARG A 169 -3.46 -13.77 1.68
C ARG A 169 -3.84 -12.33 1.97
N ILE A 170 -3.16 -11.41 1.29
CA ILE A 170 -3.31 -9.98 1.48
C ILE A 170 -3.49 -9.33 0.12
N ALA A 171 -4.53 -8.51 -0.03
CA ALA A 171 -4.70 -7.64 -1.18
C ALA A 171 -4.12 -6.26 -0.85
N LEU A 172 -3.24 -5.75 -1.71
CA LEU A 172 -2.69 -4.39 -1.63
C LEU A 172 -3.15 -3.60 -2.84
N LEU A 173 -3.83 -2.50 -2.62
CA LEU A 173 -4.36 -1.62 -3.67
C LEU A 173 -4.36 -0.17 -3.17
N HIS A 174 -4.56 0.79 -4.07
CA HIS A 174 -4.57 2.20 -3.69
C HIS A 174 -5.98 2.71 -3.38
N HIS A 175 -6.92 2.64 -4.35
CA HIS A 175 -8.27 3.14 -4.14
C HIS A 175 -9.07 2.22 -3.22
N HIS A 176 -9.78 2.80 -2.28
CA HIS A 176 -10.64 2.08 -1.33
C HIS A 176 -11.79 1.33 -2.02
N LEU A 177 -12.30 0.30 -1.34
CA LEU A 177 -13.41 -0.54 -1.85
C LEU A 177 -14.76 -0.17 -1.25
N ILE A 178 -14.79 0.55 -0.14
CA ILE A 178 -16.01 0.96 0.55
C ILE A 178 -16.09 2.49 0.55
N PRO A 179 -17.16 3.09 0.02
CA PRO A 179 -17.33 4.54 0.02
C PRO A 179 -17.28 5.12 1.44
N PHE A 180 -16.52 6.18 1.63
CA PHE A 180 -16.42 6.90 2.91
C PHE A 180 -17.66 7.76 3.18
N ALA A 181 -18.27 8.29 2.12
CA ALA A 181 -19.44 9.16 2.20
C ALA A 181 -20.42 8.84 1.05
N ARG A 182 -21.68 9.31 1.19
CA ARG A 182 -22.74 9.05 0.20
C ARG A 182 -22.38 9.48 -1.23
N ASN A 183 -21.58 10.53 -1.38
CA ASN A 183 -21.16 11.10 -2.67
C ASN A 183 -19.67 10.88 -2.93
N ASP A 184 -19.10 9.82 -2.40
CA ASP A 184 -17.71 9.46 -2.66
C ASP A 184 -17.59 8.85 -4.06
N HIS A 185 -17.07 9.64 -5.00
CA HIS A 185 -16.83 9.23 -6.38
C HIS A 185 -15.43 8.63 -6.60
N SER A 186 -14.57 8.70 -5.60
CA SER A 186 -13.18 8.24 -5.67
C SER A 186 -12.99 6.76 -5.34
N THR A 187 -14.07 6.07 -4.98
CA THR A 187 -14.10 4.62 -4.69
C THR A 187 -13.77 3.78 -5.92
N THR A 188 -13.32 2.57 -5.71
CA THR A 188 -13.23 1.54 -6.77
C THR A 188 -14.63 1.16 -7.26
N ARG A 189 -14.95 1.44 -8.53
CA ARG A 189 -16.32 1.31 -9.07
C ARG A 189 -16.85 -0.11 -9.12
N ASN A 190 -16.00 -1.11 -9.34
CA ASN A 190 -16.38 -2.51 -9.36
C ASN A 190 -16.02 -3.24 -8.04
N ALA A 191 -16.00 -2.53 -6.93
CA ALA A 191 -15.58 -3.01 -5.60
C ALA A 191 -16.35 -4.26 -5.14
N TYR A 192 -17.65 -4.38 -5.42
CA TYR A 192 -18.44 -5.55 -5.04
C TYR A 192 -17.89 -6.84 -5.65
N ALA A 193 -17.57 -6.84 -6.94
CA ALA A 193 -16.99 -8.01 -7.61
C ALA A 193 -15.61 -8.35 -7.04
N VAL A 194 -14.78 -7.33 -6.77
CA VAL A 194 -13.46 -7.47 -6.15
C VAL A 194 -13.58 -8.10 -4.76
N LEU A 195 -14.42 -7.54 -3.89
CA LEU A 195 -14.64 -8.07 -2.53
C LEU A 195 -15.16 -9.50 -2.55
N SER A 196 -16.14 -9.80 -3.43
CA SER A 196 -16.68 -11.15 -3.58
C SER A 196 -15.61 -12.17 -3.97
N ALA A 197 -14.68 -11.77 -4.87
CA ALA A 197 -13.58 -12.63 -5.28
C ALA A 197 -12.56 -12.83 -4.13
N LEU A 198 -12.19 -11.76 -3.41
CA LEU A 198 -11.25 -11.83 -2.29
C LEU A 198 -11.78 -12.71 -1.16
N VAL A 199 -13.06 -12.57 -0.80
CA VAL A 199 -13.72 -13.45 0.21
C VAL A 199 -13.67 -14.91 -0.23
N ARG A 200 -14.09 -15.22 -1.47
CA ARG A 200 -14.08 -16.60 -2.00
C ARG A 200 -12.70 -17.24 -2.00
N HIS A 201 -11.64 -16.44 -2.18
CA HIS A 201 -10.26 -16.93 -2.22
C HIS A 201 -9.55 -16.86 -0.88
N GLY A 202 -10.27 -16.63 0.23
CA GLY A 202 -9.75 -16.69 1.59
C GLY A 202 -8.71 -15.61 1.92
N PHE A 203 -8.89 -14.37 1.40
CA PHE A 203 -8.08 -13.26 1.80
C PHE A 203 -8.39 -12.86 3.24
N ALA A 204 -7.36 -12.61 4.03
CA ALA A 204 -7.48 -12.18 5.42
C ALA A 204 -7.48 -10.65 5.56
N LEU A 205 -6.81 -9.93 4.63
CA LEU A 205 -6.58 -8.52 4.76
C LEU A 205 -6.60 -7.82 3.39
N VAL A 206 -7.25 -6.66 3.33
CA VAL A 206 -7.19 -5.68 2.24
C VAL A 206 -6.59 -4.41 2.78
N LEU A 207 -5.54 -3.91 2.16
CA LEU A 207 -4.83 -2.69 2.55
C LEU A 207 -4.93 -1.65 1.44
N HIS A 208 -5.29 -0.41 1.81
CA HIS A 208 -5.44 0.68 0.85
C HIS A 208 -5.04 2.04 1.44
N GLY A 209 -4.82 3.03 0.57
CA GLY A 209 -4.62 4.45 0.87
C GLY A 209 -5.76 5.33 0.35
N HIS A 210 -5.40 6.38 -0.39
CA HIS A 210 -6.25 7.27 -1.16
C HIS A 210 -7.18 8.19 -0.36
N GLN A 211 -7.91 7.67 0.63
CA GLN A 211 -8.81 8.48 1.47
C GLN A 211 -8.10 9.31 2.53
N HIS A 212 -6.80 9.06 2.74
CA HIS A 212 -5.99 9.66 3.79
C HIS A 212 -6.59 9.47 5.21
N ALA A 213 -7.39 8.44 5.39
CA ALA A 213 -8.11 8.15 6.64
C ALA A 213 -7.72 6.78 7.20
N LEU A 214 -7.63 6.71 8.52
CA LEU A 214 -7.55 5.41 9.19
C LEU A 214 -8.93 4.76 9.15
N LEU A 215 -9.00 3.53 8.70
CA LEU A 215 -10.22 2.73 8.62
C LEU A 215 -9.91 1.29 8.97
N GLU A 216 -10.77 0.66 9.76
CA GLU A 216 -10.76 -0.78 9.98
C GLU A 216 -12.19 -1.31 9.90
N LEU A 217 -12.49 -2.18 8.94
CA LEU A 217 -13.80 -2.81 8.75
C LEU A 217 -13.65 -4.32 8.62
N GLY A 218 -14.51 -5.08 9.30
CA GLY A 218 -14.64 -6.52 9.12
C GLY A 218 -15.77 -6.85 8.14
N ILE A 219 -15.55 -7.80 7.25
CA ILE A 219 -16.54 -8.29 6.28
C ILE A 219 -16.97 -9.72 6.68
N GLY A 220 -18.28 -9.96 6.61
CA GLY A 220 -18.86 -11.26 6.96
C GLY A 220 -18.73 -11.55 8.45
N ASP A 221 -18.11 -12.67 8.78
CA ASP A 221 -17.79 -13.10 10.16
C ASP A 221 -16.49 -12.47 10.69
N GLY A 222 -15.94 -11.48 9.98
CA GLY A 222 -14.66 -10.84 10.31
C GLY A 222 -13.44 -11.58 9.77
N SER A 223 -13.62 -12.59 8.92
CA SER A 223 -12.54 -13.33 8.28
C SER A 223 -11.72 -12.47 7.32
N LEU A 224 -12.34 -11.47 6.69
CA LEU A 224 -11.67 -10.46 5.86
C LEU A 224 -11.73 -9.10 6.56
N LYS A 225 -10.58 -8.50 6.81
CA LYS A 225 -10.48 -7.10 7.26
C LYS A 225 -10.10 -6.19 6.10
N ILE A 226 -10.71 -5.00 6.05
CA ILE A 226 -10.34 -3.91 5.12
C ILE A 226 -9.77 -2.79 5.97
N CYS A 227 -8.53 -2.40 5.69
CA CYS A 227 -7.83 -1.39 6.46
C CYS A 227 -7.30 -0.28 5.54
N GLY A 228 -7.77 0.94 5.76
CA GLY A 228 -7.22 2.17 5.21
C GLY A 228 -6.15 2.74 6.11
N VAL A 229 -5.14 3.39 5.54
CA VAL A 229 -4.12 4.13 6.27
C VAL A 229 -4.18 5.61 5.93
N GLY A 230 -3.88 6.48 6.91
CA GLY A 230 -3.75 7.91 6.69
C GLY A 230 -2.63 8.24 5.72
N SER A 231 -2.70 9.39 5.06
CA SER A 231 -1.58 9.86 4.25
C SER A 231 -0.32 9.94 5.11
N PHE A 232 0.80 9.46 4.56
CA PHE A 232 2.07 9.50 5.29
C PHE A 232 2.65 10.91 5.33
N ARG A 233 2.50 11.67 4.26
CA ARG A 233 3.18 12.97 4.10
C ARG A 233 2.24 14.13 3.73
N TYR A 234 1.18 13.87 3.00
CA TYR A 234 0.26 14.90 2.51
C TYR A 234 -0.73 15.32 3.60
N VAL A 235 -1.00 16.63 3.73
CA VAL A 235 -1.97 17.14 4.72
C VAL A 235 -3.36 17.18 4.15
N THR A 236 -4.25 16.43 4.74
CA THR A 236 -5.69 16.52 4.48
C THR A 236 -6.38 17.12 5.70
N PRO A 237 -7.10 18.25 5.57
CA PRO A 237 -7.81 18.86 6.70
C PRO A 237 -8.76 17.89 7.38
N GLY A 238 -8.67 17.80 8.71
CA GLY A 238 -9.50 16.88 9.51
C GLY A 238 -8.97 15.46 9.62
N PHE A 239 -7.88 15.11 8.96
CA PHE A 239 -7.24 13.79 9.04
C PHE A 239 -5.83 13.90 9.60
N VAL A 240 -5.38 12.80 10.21
CA VAL A 240 -4.05 12.70 10.81
C VAL A 240 -3.14 11.90 9.89
N ASN A 241 -1.94 12.42 9.62
CA ASN A 241 -0.92 11.64 8.92
C ASN A 241 -0.58 10.40 9.74
N GLY A 242 -0.46 9.25 9.07
CA GLY A 242 -0.35 7.99 9.80
C GLY A 242 0.34 6.86 9.07
N ALA A 243 0.59 5.82 9.85
CA ALA A 243 1.10 4.53 9.41
C ALA A 243 0.46 3.43 10.26
N SER A 244 0.50 2.19 9.78
CA SER A 244 -0.05 1.05 10.52
C SER A 244 0.91 -0.12 10.52
N ILE A 245 0.93 -0.86 11.63
CA ILE A 245 1.64 -2.14 11.76
C ILE A 245 0.60 -3.23 12.03
N TYR A 246 0.59 -4.25 11.19
CA TYR A 246 -0.26 -5.44 11.34
C TYR A 246 0.60 -6.63 11.77
N ARG A 247 0.09 -7.42 12.72
CA ARG A 247 0.76 -8.64 13.18
C ARG A 247 -0.20 -9.80 13.13
N PHE A 248 0.19 -10.85 12.42
CA PHE A 248 -0.54 -12.12 12.40
C PHE A 248 0.02 -13.04 13.48
N ASP A 249 -0.87 -13.56 14.32
CA ASP A 249 -0.53 -14.61 15.26
C ASP A 249 -0.45 -16.00 14.58
N GLU A 250 -0.15 -17.03 15.35
CA GLU A 250 -0.04 -18.41 14.85
C GLU A 250 -1.39 -18.98 14.38
N LYS A 251 -2.50 -18.39 14.79
CA LYS A 251 -3.86 -18.76 14.36
C LYS A 251 -4.31 -17.98 13.11
N GLY A 252 -3.47 -17.07 12.61
CA GLY A 252 -3.79 -16.19 11.48
C GLY A 252 -4.67 -15.00 11.84
N GLN A 253 -4.90 -14.74 13.12
CA GLN A 253 -5.61 -13.54 13.56
C GLN A 253 -4.71 -12.31 13.43
N VAL A 254 -5.26 -11.22 12.90
CA VAL A 254 -4.53 -9.97 12.70
C VAL A 254 -4.83 -8.98 13.83
N SER A 255 -3.79 -8.49 14.46
CA SER A 255 -3.84 -7.31 15.33
C SER A 255 -3.25 -6.11 14.59
N THR A 256 -3.83 -4.94 14.81
CA THR A 256 -3.44 -3.68 14.17
C THR A 256 -2.95 -2.69 15.23
N GLN A 257 -1.83 -2.02 14.94
CA GLN A 257 -1.36 -0.86 15.71
C GLN A 257 -1.24 0.32 14.75
N HIS A 258 -2.02 1.35 14.98
CA HIS A 258 -1.96 2.60 14.22
C HIS A 258 -1.02 3.61 14.90
N TYR A 259 -0.36 4.41 14.08
CA TYR A 259 0.55 5.47 14.50
C TYR A 259 0.18 6.78 13.85
N ALA A 260 0.00 7.83 14.65
CA ALA A 260 0.00 9.21 14.17
C ALA A 260 1.44 9.66 13.93
N ILE A 261 1.65 10.36 12.83
CA ILE A 261 2.92 11.00 12.53
C ILE A 261 2.86 12.45 13.02
N SER A 262 3.70 12.78 14.01
CA SER A 262 3.78 14.12 14.61
C SER A 262 5.23 14.48 14.86
N LYS A 263 5.65 15.66 14.41
CA LYS A 263 7.01 16.17 14.64
C LYS A 263 7.33 16.39 16.12
N ASP A 264 6.31 16.54 16.96
CA ASP A 264 6.45 16.75 18.40
C ASP A 264 6.60 15.43 19.18
N ALA A 265 6.41 14.27 18.53
CA ALA A 265 6.54 12.97 19.17
C ALA A 265 7.96 12.40 19.04
N PRO A 266 8.44 11.60 20.03
CA PRO A 266 9.68 10.87 19.88
C PRO A 266 9.69 9.98 18.64
N GLY A 267 10.70 10.12 17.77
CA GLY A 267 10.78 9.41 16.49
C GLY A 267 9.67 9.78 15.51
N PHE A 268 8.91 10.86 15.79
CA PHE A 268 7.73 11.31 15.03
C PHE A 268 6.55 10.34 15.02
N LEU A 269 6.55 9.33 15.85
CA LEU A 269 5.49 8.32 15.95
C LEU A 269 4.80 8.39 17.30
N ARG A 270 3.48 8.51 17.26
CA ARG A 270 2.61 8.40 18.44
C ARG A 270 1.61 7.28 18.18
N ALA A 271 1.69 6.22 18.97
CA ALA A 271 0.69 5.15 18.90
C ALA A 271 -0.71 5.69 19.24
N PHE A 272 -1.71 5.30 18.44
CA PHE A 272 -3.11 5.48 18.84
C PHE A 272 -3.45 4.43 19.89
N THR A 273 -4.04 4.86 20.98
CA THR A 273 -4.45 3.99 22.09
C THR A 273 -5.93 3.64 22.07
N ASP A 274 -6.74 4.43 21.33
CA ASP A 274 -8.19 4.25 21.23
C ASP A 274 -8.66 4.45 19.77
N PHE A 275 -9.40 3.47 19.27
CA PHE A 275 -10.25 3.53 18.06
C PHE A 275 -11.68 3.27 18.47
#